data_61c36e9711666a189a865f4d0905b8ca
#
_entry.id   61c36e9711666a189a865f4d0905b8ca
#
_cell.length_a   1.000
_cell.length_b   1.000
_cell.length_c   1.000
_cell.angle_alpha   90.00
_cell.angle_beta   90.00
_cell.angle_gamma   90.00
#
_symmetry.space_group_name_H-M   'P 1'
#
loop_
_entity.id
_entity.type
_entity.pdbx_description
1 polymer ?
#
loop_
_entity_poly.entity_id
_entity_poly.type
_entity_poly.pdbx_seq_one_letter_code
_entity_poly.pdbx_strand_id
1 'polypeptide(L)'
;MKKFLSVILVLTMVLSMAACGKKAEETQPVLSVAGTMEELLNKTIEQRPVEFMGGVIPVDLTDSSEDGLWALKSYTGLDSAEKITEAAAFEPMMGSMAFSMVLVRTVEGADSKAVAESMKSGIDTRKWICVEADDLKVAGFGDVVMLIMLNSDSGMTAQSFVDAFAKVAGFEPEFVM
;
A
#
# COMPACT_ATOMS: atom_id res chain seq x y z
N MET A 1 11.53 42.50 -50.86
CA MET A 1 10.33 41.66 -51.03
C MET A 1 10.53 40.20 -50.67
N LYS A 2 11.65 39.78 -50.01
CA LYS A 2 11.89 38.36 -49.59
C LYS A 2 11.74 38.10 -48.08
N LYS A 3 11.42 39.07 -47.27
CA LYS A 3 11.27 38.93 -45.80
C LYS A 3 9.82 38.86 -45.29
N PHE A 4 8.82 39.10 -46.16
CA PHE A 4 7.40 39.04 -45.78
C PHE A 4 6.75 37.68 -46.06
N LEU A 5 7.40 36.80 -46.83
CA LEU A 5 6.84 35.49 -47.15
C LEU A 5 7.12 34.43 -46.05
N SER A 6 8.09 34.69 -45.19
CA SER A 6 8.50 33.74 -44.10
C SER A 6 7.61 33.83 -42.86
N VAL A 7 6.90 34.95 -42.65
CA VAL A 7 6.05 35.17 -41.47
C VAL A 7 4.64 34.57 -41.63
N ILE A 8 4.18 34.43 -42.85
CA ILE A 8 2.84 33.88 -43.12
C ILE A 8 2.81 32.34 -43.04
N LEU A 9 3.96 31.67 -43.23
CA LEU A 9 4.01 30.20 -43.19
C LEU A 9 4.09 29.65 -41.75
N VAL A 10 4.45 30.47 -40.78
CA VAL A 10 4.53 30.07 -39.34
C VAL A 10 3.18 30.23 -38.64
N LEU A 11 2.28 31.08 -39.18
CA LEU A 11 1.00 31.37 -38.50
C LEU A 11 -0.12 30.40 -38.91
N THR A 12 0.09 29.54 -39.92
CA THR A 12 -0.91 28.55 -40.36
C THR A 12 -0.74 27.16 -39.74
N MET A 13 0.31 26.91 -38.96
CA MET A 13 0.52 25.63 -38.25
C MET A 13 0.00 25.58 -36.82
N VAL A 14 -0.55 26.67 -36.28
CA VAL A 14 -1.03 26.75 -34.89
C VAL A 14 -2.54 26.54 -34.74
N LEU A 15 -3.29 26.39 -35.85
CA LEU A 15 -4.78 26.33 -35.78
C LEU A 15 -5.39 24.96 -36.13
N SER A 16 -4.65 23.85 -36.09
CA SER A 16 -5.18 22.52 -36.40
C SER A 16 -5.11 21.49 -35.26
N MET A 17 -4.98 21.90 -33.99
CA MET A 17 -5.05 21.00 -32.85
C MET A 17 -6.22 21.32 -31.90
N ALA A 18 -7.35 21.69 -32.40
CA ALA A 18 -8.58 21.88 -31.63
C ALA A 18 -9.71 21.00 -32.20
N ALA A 19 -9.54 19.67 -32.16
CA ALA A 19 -10.68 18.77 -32.34
C ALA A 19 -10.35 17.38 -31.77
N CYS A 20 -11.20 16.95 -30.84
CA CYS A 20 -11.31 15.67 -30.15
C CYS A 20 -10.59 15.58 -28.81
N GLY A 21 -11.24 16.18 -27.81
CA GLY A 21 -10.99 15.92 -26.43
C GLY A 21 -11.48 14.53 -26.02
N LYS A 22 -10.56 13.65 -25.69
CA LYS A 22 -10.60 12.82 -24.50
C LYS A 22 -9.27 13.13 -23.82
N LYS A 23 -9.33 13.78 -22.65
CA LYS A 23 -8.20 13.79 -21.74
C LYS A 23 -7.84 12.32 -21.53
N ALA A 24 -6.80 11.85 -22.19
CA ALA A 24 -6.08 10.71 -21.67
C ALA A 24 -5.60 11.16 -20.28
N GLU A 25 -6.09 10.56 -19.22
CA GLU A 25 -5.45 10.61 -17.93
C GLU A 25 -4.02 10.13 -18.20
N GLU A 26 -3.05 11.03 -18.08
CA GLU A 26 -1.66 10.65 -18.04
C GLU A 26 -1.52 9.74 -16.84
N THR A 27 -1.47 8.45 -17.08
CA THR A 27 -1.13 7.45 -16.08
C THR A 27 0.31 7.75 -15.71
N GLN A 28 0.52 8.44 -14.58
CA GLN A 28 1.86 8.60 -14.04
C GLN A 28 2.43 7.20 -13.78
N PRO A 29 3.70 6.95 -14.10
CA PRO A 29 4.29 5.64 -13.82
C PRO A 29 4.15 5.36 -12.32
N VAL A 30 3.50 4.26 -11.98
CA VAL A 30 3.36 3.82 -10.59
C VAL A 30 4.76 3.53 -10.07
N LEU A 31 5.14 4.19 -8.97
CA LEU A 31 6.41 3.92 -8.30
C LEU A 31 6.39 2.47 -7.78
N SER A 32 7.43 1.71 -8.03
CA SER A 32 7.55 0.35 -7.53
C SER A 32 8.55 0.29 -6.38
N VAL A 33 8.15 -0.32 -5.27
CA VAL A 33 9.02 -0.53 -4.10
C VAL A 33 9.82 -1.81 -4.29
N ALA A 34 11.15 -1.72 -4.31
CA ALA A 34 12.03 -2.86 -4.53
C ALA A 34 12.11 -3.78 -3.29
N GLY A 35 12.04 -5.10 -3.50
CA GLY A 35 12.12 -6.14 -2.46
C GLY A 35 10.82 -6.88 -2.27
N THR A 36 10.87 -8.03 -1.61
CA THR A 36 9.66 -8.81 -1.24
C THR A 36 8.94 -8.17 -0.05
N MET A 37 7.66 -8.51 0.15
CA MET A 37 6.89 -8.00 1.30
C MET A 37 7.54 -8.42 2.63
N GLU A 38 8.10 -9.63 2.70
CA GLU A 38 8.83 -10.11 3.88
C GLU A 38 10.10 -9.30 4.16
N GLU A 39 10.91 -9.03 3.13
CA GLU A 39 12.12 -8.19 3.27
C GLU A 39 11.78 -6.76 3.71
N LEU A 40 10.72 -6.18 3.15
CA LEU A 40 10.28 -4.84 3.45
C LEU A 40 9.74 -4.73 4.89
N LEU A 41 8.99 -5.73 5.37
CA LEU A 41 8.55 -5.80 6.77
C LEU A 41 9.75 -5.87 7.72
N ASN A 42 10.71 -6.74 7.46
CA ASN A 42 11.92 -6.86 8.29
C ASN A 42 12.70 -5.54 8.35
N LYS A 43 12.95 -4.90 7.21
CA LYS A 43 13.60 -3.58 7.14
C LYS A 43 12.83 -2.51 7.91
N THR A 44 11.50 -2.55 7.87
CA THR A 44 10.65 -1.59 8.60
C THR A 44 10.78 -1.77 10.11
N ILE A 45 10.79 -3.02 10.58
CA ILE A 45 11.03 -3.33 12.01
C ILE A 45 12.45 -2.96 12.43
N GLU A 46 13.46 -3.10 11.57
CA GLU A 46 14.82 -2.60 11.84
C GLU A 46 14.85 -1.06 11.99
N GLN A 47 14.09 -0.33 11.18
CA GLN A 47 13.96 1.13 11.26
C GLN A 47 13.15 1.60 12.48
N ARG A 48 12.15 0.84 12.88
CA ARG A 48 11.28 1.10 14.03
C ARG A 48 11.14 -0.19 14.85
N PRO A 49 12.12 -0.48 15.74
CA PRO A 49 12.09 -1.70 16.57
C PRO A 49 10.87 -1.76 17.49
N VAL A 50 10.41 -2.97 17.74
CA VAL A 50 9.35 -3.29 18.71
C VAL A 50 9.96 -3.99 19.94
N GLU A 51 9.34 -3.83 21.10
CA GLU A 51 9.84 -4.40 22.37
C GLU A 51 9.17 -5.75 22.72
N PHE A 52 8.72 -6.48 21.68
CA PHE A 52 8.12 -7.80 21.85
C PHE A 52 8.67 -8.78 20.81
N MET A 53 8.50 -10.07 21.09
CA MET A 53 8.84 -11.11 20.13
C MET A 53 7.75 -11.20 19.08
N GLY A 54 8.11 -11.01 17.83
CA GLY A 54 7.24 -11.12 16.67
C GLY A 54 7.97 -11.77 15.51
N GLY A 55 7.25 -12.04 14.44
CA GLY A 55 7.81 -12.62 13.22
C GLY A 55 7.02 -12.26 11.98
N VAL A 56 7.70 -12.37 10.83
CA VAL A 56 7.09 -12.20 9.53
C VAL A 56 6.42 -13.51 9.11
N ILE A 57 5.19 -13.40 8.63
CA ILE A 57 4.33 -14.49 8.17
C ILE A 57 3.98 -14.19 6.72
N PRO A 58 4.48 -14.97 5.75
CA PRO A 58 4.03 -14.87 4.36
C PRO A 58 2.58 -15.34 4.25
N VAL A 59 1.78 -14.64 3.43
CA VAL A 59 0.39 -15.03 3.14
C VAL A 59 0.37 -15.75 1.80
N ASP A 60 -0.02 -17.04 1.81
CA ASP A 60 -0.15 -17.81 0.59
C ASP A 60 -1.42 -17.41 -0.18
N LEU A 61 -1.23 -16.65 -1.25
CA LEU A 61 -2.31 -16.16 -2.12
C LEU A 61 -2.87 -17.24 -3.05
N THR A 62 -2.23 -18.40 -3.12
CA THR A 62 -2.66 -19.54 -3.98
C THR A 62 -3.53 -20.54 -3.26
N ASP A 63 -3.56 -20.49 -1.92
CA ASP A 63 -4.39 -21.36 -1.10
C ASP A 63 -5.85 -20.90 -1.12
N SER A 64 -6.67 -21.65 -1.85
CA SER A 64 -8.12 -21.42 -1.95
C SER A 64 -8.95 -22.25 -0.96
N SER A 65 -8.31 -22.93 -0.01
CA SER A 65 -9.00 -23.63 1.08
C SER A 65 -9.68 -22.64 2.04
N GLU A 66 -10.58 -23.13 2.89
CA GLU A 66 -11.19 -22.29 3.93
C GLU A 66 -10.14 -21.65 4.85
N ASP A 67 -9.09 -22.40 5.19
CA ASP A 67 -7.98 -21.89 6.04
C ASP A 67 -7.17 -20.81 5.30
N GLY A 68 -6.87 -21.00 4.01
CA GLY A 68 -6.17 -20.01 3.19
C GLY A 68 -6.97 -18.72 3.01
N LEU A 69 -8.26 -18.82 2.73
CA LEU A 69 -9.16 -17.66 2.63
C LEU A 69 -9.33 -16.95 3.98
N TRP A 70 -9.42 -17.71 5.07
CA TRP A 70 -9.42 -17.15 6.41
C TRP A 70 -8.12 -16.41 6.73
N ALA A 71 -6.96 -16.97 6.39
CA ALA A 71 -5.67 -16.35 6.59
C ALA A 71 -5.54 -15.05 5.78
N LEU A 72 -5.90 -15.06 4.48
CA LEU A 72 -5.94 -13.88 3.64
C LEU A 72 -6.79 -12.77 4.32
N LYS A 73 -8.02 -13.09 4.69
CA LYS A 73 -8.94 -12.14 5.32
C LYS A 73 -8.42 -11.64 6.67
N SER A 74 -7.94 -12.53 7.53
CA SER A 74 -7.47 -12.21 8.88
C SER A 74 -6.24 -11.30 8.88
N TYR A 75 -5.31 -11.49 7.93
CA TYR A 75 -4.11 -10.65 7.84
C TYR A 75 -4.39 -9.36 7.06
N THR A 76 -4.99 -9.46 5.89
CA THR A 76 -5.06 -8.32 4.95
C THR A 76 -6.39 -7.55 5.00
N GLY A 77 -7.45 -8.14 5.54
CA GLY A 77 -8.81 -7.61 5.44
C GLY A 77 -9.48 -7.87 4.09
N LEU A 78 -8.79 -8.44 3.11
CA LEU A 78 -9.30 -8.68 1.76
C LEU A 78 -10.10 -9.98 1.69
N ASP A 79 -11.18 -10.00 0.91
CA ASP A 79 -11.99 -11.19 0.62
C ASP A 79 -11.44 -11.99 -0.58
N SER A 80 -10.52 -11.42 -1.38
CA SER A 80 -9.95 -12.03 -2.58
C SER A 80 -8.53 -11.50 -2.83
N ALA A 81 -7.65 -12.34 -3.36
CA ALA A 81 -6.30 -11.99 -3.78
C ALA A 81 -6.21 -11.43 -5.21
N GLU A 82 -7.32 -11.28 -5.94
CA GLU A 82 -7.32 -10.92 -7.39
C GLU A 82 -6.58 -9.61 -7.70
N LYS A 83 -6.52 -8.68 -6.75
CA LYS A 83 -5.87 -7.36 -6.93
C LYS A 83 -4.47 -7.28 -6.38
N ILE A 84 -3.93 -8.37 -5.81
CA ILE A 84 -2.61 -8.39 -5.19
C ILE A 84 -1.77 -9.57 -5.72
N THR A 85 -0.46 -9.39 -5.73
CA THR A 85 0.51 -10.40 -6.20
C THR A 85 1.35 -10.97 -5.08
N GLU A 86 1.43 -10.26 -3.94
CA GLU A 86 2.23 -10.67 -2.79
C GLU A 86 1.64 -10.06 -1.52
N ALA A 87 1.69 -10.78 -0.41
CA ALA A 87 1.31 -10.29 0.90
C ALA A 87 2.13 -10.95 2.00
N ALA A 88 2.46 -10.17 3.03
CA ALA A 88 3.05 -10.68 4.26
C ALA A 88 2.60 -9.82 5.45
N ALA A 89 2.59 -10.44 6.63
CA ALA A 89 2.26 -9.79 7.89
C ALA A 89 3.41 -9.92 8.90
N PHE A 90 3.61 -8.92 9.74
CA PHE A 90 4.42 -9.03 10.95
C PHE A 90 3.47 -9.03 12.16
N GLU A 91 3.51 -10.10 12.94
CA GLU A 91 2.63 -10.33 14.08
C GLU A 91 3.42 -10.66 15.35
N PRO A 92 2.93 -10.29 16.54
CA PRO A 92 3.47 -10.79 17.81
C PRO A 92 3.30 -12.31 17.91
N MET A 93 4.24 -12.97 18.58
CA MET A 93 4.12 -14.41 18.93
C MET A 93 3.11 -14.66 20.05
N MET A 94 2.54 -13.62 20.66
CA MET A 94 1.55 -13.71 21.75
C MET A 94 0.22 -13.10 21.31
N GLY A 95 -0.87 -13.88 21.38
CA GLY A 95 -2.20 -13.47 20.98
C GLY A 95 -2.89 -12.45 21.94
N SER A 96 -2.22 -12.02 23.01
CA SER A 96 -2.71 -10.99 23.93
C SER A 96 -2.11 -9.61 23.68
N MET A 97 -1.44 -9.41 22.54
CA MET A 97 -0.88 -8.14 22.13
C MET A 97 -1.49 -7.72 20.81
N ALA A 98 -2.19 -6.60 20.78
CA ALA A 98 -2.76 -6.04 19.57
C ALA A 98 -1.68 -5.27 18.80
N PHE A 99 -1.11 -5.93 17.80
CA PHE A 99 -0.21 -5.35 16.82
C PHE A 99 -0.29 -6.19 15.54
N SER A 100 -0.43 -5.55 14.39
CA SER A 100 -0.35 -6.19 13.09
C SER A 100 0.15 -5.17 12.06
N MET A 101 1.24 -5.49 11.37
CA MET A 101 1.74 -4.70 10.25
C MET A 101 1.74 -5.59 9.02
N VAL A 102 1.02 -5.17 7.98
CA VAL A 102 0.78 -5.96 6.76
C VAL A 102 1.20 -5.14 5.56
N LEU A 103 1.92 -5.77 4.65
CA LEU A 103 2.21 -5.23 3.34
C LEU A 103 1.58 -6.11 2.27
N VAL A 104 0.95 -5.49 1.29
CA VAL A 104 0.49 -6.15 0.08
C VAL A 104 1.04 -5.43 -1.15
N ARG A 105 1.43 -6.19 -2.18
CA ARG A 105 1.79 -5.66 -3.50
C ARG A 105 0.59 -5.78 -4.42
N THR A 106 0.20 -4.70 -5.04
CA THR A 106 -0.93 -4.69 -5.98
C THR A 106 -0.51 -5.25 -7.36
N VAL A 107 -1.46 -5.78 -8.11
CA VAL A 107 -1.25 -6.11 -9.52
C VAL A 107 -1.05 -4.83 -10.32
N GLU A 108 -0.32 -4.91 -11.43
CA GLU A 108 -0.11 -3.76 -12.34
C GLU A 108 -1.45 -3.17 -12.80
N GLY A 109 -1.58 -1.85 -12.67
CA GLY A 109 -2.79 -1.11 -13.05
C GLY A 109 -3.94 -1.21 -12.03
N ALA A 110 -3.78 -1.87 -10.91
CA ALA A 110 -4.79 -1.82 -9.84
C ALA A 110 -4.79 -0.45 -9.17
N ASP A 111 -5.98 -0.03 -8.75
CA ASP A 111 -6.15 1.15 -7.89
C ASP A 111 -5.73 0.79 -6.45
N SER A 112 -4.51 1.18 -6.06
CA SER A 112 -3.96 0.94 -4.73
C SER A 112 -4.81 1.56 -3.62
N LYS A 113 -5.48 2.68 -3.90
CA LYS A 113 -6.38 3.31 -2.94
C LYS A 113 -7.65 2.49 -2.71
N ALA A 114 -8.22 1.91 -3.77
CA ALA A 114 -9.38 1.01 -3.63
C ALA A 114 -9.00 -0.28 -2.89
N VAL A 115 -7.77 -0.80 -3.07
CA VAL A 115 -7.24 -1.92 -2.28
C VAL A 115 -7.11 -1.52 -0.82
N ALA A 116 -6.54 -0.35 -0.53
CA ALA A 116 -6.39 0.18 0.82
C ALA A 116 -7.74 0.37 1.55
N GLU A 117 -8.74 0.90 0.86
CA GLU A 117 -10.11 1.05 1.39
C GLU A 117 -10.74 -0.31 1.72
N SER A 118 -10.52 -1.31 0.86
CA SER A 118 -10.98 -2.68 1.09
C SER A 118 -10.27 -3.32 2.30
N MET A 119 -8.96 -3.17 2.41
CA MET A 119 -8.18 -3.63 3.57
C MET A 119 -8.68 -3.01 4.86
N LYS A 120 -8.82 -1.67 4.89
CA LYS A 120 -9.26 -0.92 6.07
C LYS A 120 -10.67 -1.30 6.52
N SER A 121 -11.59 -1.49 5.58
CA SER A 121 -12.99 -1.83 5.91
C SER A 121 -13.18 -3.29 6.30
N GLY A 122 -12.31 -4.17 5.82
CA GLY A 122 -12.44 -5.61 6.01
C GLY A 122 -11.61 -6.20 7.13
N ILE A 123 -10.61 -5.46 7.65
CA ILE A 123 -9.78 -5.97 8.75
C ILE A 123 -10.55 -5.98 10.07
N ASP A 124 -10.35 -7.05 10.85
CA ASP A 124 -10.88 -7.14 12.21
C ASP A 124 -9.87 -6.57 13.21
N THR A 125 -10.18 -5.43 13.82
CA THR A 125 -9.34 -4.79 14.85
C THR A 125 -9.37 -5.52 16.19
N ARG A 126 -10.17 -6.59 16.31
CA ARG A 126 -10.37 -7.39 17.54
C ARG A 126 -9.95 -8.85 17.37
N LYS A 127 -9.12 -9.16 16.37
CA LYS A 127 -8.70 -10.54 16.06
C LYS A 127 -7.87 -11.21 17.15
N TRP A 128 -7.43 -10.49 18.18
CA TRP A 128 -6.64 -11.01 19.29
C TRP A 128 -7.49 -11.40 20.52
N ILE A 129 -6.85 -12.04 21.50
CA ILE A 129 -7.51 -12.48 22.72
C ILE A 129 -7.52 -11.33 23.76
N CYS A 130 -8.73 -10.84 24.11
CA CYS A 130 -8.97 -9.83 25.14
C CYS A 130 -8.33 -8.45 24.90
N VAL A 131 -7.82 -8.19 23.70
CA VAL A 131 -7.24 -6.89 23.31
C VAL A 131 -7.75 -6.49 21.94
N GLU A 132 -7.75 -5.19 21.66
CA GLU A 132 -8.14 -4.64 20.36
C GLU A 132 -7.15 -3.53 19.92
N ALA A 133 -7.07 -3.31 18.61
CA ALA A 133 -6.36 -2.18 18.06
C ALA A 133 -7.29 -0.96 18.02
N ASP A 134 -6.81 0.19 18.48
CA ASP A 134 -7.50 1.48 18.47
C ASP A 134 -6.77 2.53 17.62
N ASP A 135 -5.52 2.25 17.19
CA ASP A 135 -4.78 3.05 16.22
C ASP A 135 -4.52 2.21 14.96
N LEU A 136 -5.26 2.52 13.87
CA LEU A 136 -5.19 1.86 12.58
C LEU A 136 -4.92 2.88 11.49
N LYS A 137 -3.93 2.59 10.65
CA LYS A 137 -3.64 3.35 9.43
C LYS A 137 -3.43 2.43 8.24
N VAL A 138 -3.87 2.92 7.08
CA VAL A 138 -3.56 2.31 5.79
C VAL A 138 -2.92 3.36 4.91
N ALA A 139 -1.78 3.04 4.30
CA ALA A 139 -0.99 3.96 3.49
C ALA A 139 -0.59 3.32 2.16
N GLY A 140 -0.57 4.13 1.09
CA GLY A 140 -0.15 3.69 -0.23
C GLY A 140 1.24 4.21 -0.58
N PHE A 141 2.06 3.33 -1.11
CA PHE A 141 3.43 3.58 -1.54
C PHE A 141 3.65 2.97 -2.94
N GLY A 142 3.18 3.66 -3.98
CA GLY A 142 3.23 3.15 -5.34
C GLY A 142 2.45 1.83 -5.50
N ASP A 143 3.16 0.75 -5.81
CA ASP A 143 2.59 -0.60 -5.95
C ASP A 143 2.40 -1.35 -4.62
N VAL A 144 2.75 -0.74 -3.47
CA VAL A 144 2.62 -1.36 -2.15
C VAL A 144 1.61 -0.62 -1.30
N VAL A 145 0.70 -1.37 -0.67
CA VAL A 145 -0.21 -0.87 0.36
C VAL A 145 0.20 -1.45 1.71
N MET A 146 0.39 -0.57 2.68
CA MET A 146 0.68 -0.91 4.08
C MET A 146 -0.57 -0.74 4.92
N LEU A 147 -0.90 -1.74 5.73
CA LEU A 147 -1.82 -1.62 6.85
C LEU A 147 -1.04 -1.82 8.15
N ILE A 148 -1.23 -0.93 9.10
CA ILE A 148 -0.71 -1.06 10.47
C ILE A 148 -1.83 -0.79 11.46
N MET A 149 -1.99 -1.69 12.42
CA MET A 149 -2.92 -1.51 13.52
C MET A 149 -2.29 -2.00 14.82
N LEU A 150 -2.52 -1.27 15.89
CA LEU A 150 -1.98 -1.56 17.21
C LEU A 150 -2.87 -0.96 18.32
N ASN A 151 -2.64 -1.40 19.56
CA ASN A 151 -3.23 -0.76 20.72
C ASN A 151 -2.33 0.40 21.18
N SER A 152 -2.89 1.60 21.32
CA SER A 152 -2.15 2.83 21.69
C SER A 152 -1.57 2.79 23.09
N ASP A 153 -2.10 1.98 24.00
CA ASP A 153 -1.56 1.78 25.35
C ASP A 153 -0.16 1.13 25.34
N SER A 154 0.26 0.55 24.20
CA SER A 154 1.61 0.02 23.98
C SER A 154 2.71 1.10 23.98
N GLY A 155 2.33 2.39 23.96
CA GLY A 155 3.26 3.51 23.79
C GLY A 155 3.82 3.67 22.36
N MET A 156 3.35 2.87 21.42
CA MET A 156 3.64 2.97 19.98
C MET A 156 2.50 3.72 19.26
N THR A 157 2.76 4.21 18.05
CA THR A 157 1.75 4.80 17.18
C THR A 157 1.83 4.19 15.78
N ALA A 158 0.71 3.97 15.14
CA ALA A 158 0.65 3.49 13.76
C ALA A 158 1.41 4.42 12.80
N GLN A 159 1.35 5.75 13.05
CA GLN A 159 2.10 6.72 12.25
C GLN A 159 3.60 6.47 12.26
N SER A 160 4.18 6.09 13.41
CA SER A 160 5.63 5.85 13.51
C SER A 160 6.12 4.71 12.61
N PHE A 161 5.26 3.73 12.31
CA PHE A 161 5.55 2.64 11.38
C PHE A 161 5.35 3.06 9.92
N VAL A 162 4.35 3.91 9.63
CA VAL A 162 4.20 4.53 8.29
C VAL A 162 5.45 5.36 7.95
N ASP A 163 5.94 6.18 8.89
CA ASP A 163 7.16 6.98 8.72
C ASP A 163 8.43 6.11 8.56
N ALA A 164 8.48 4.98 9.25
CA ALA A 164 9.57 4.02 9.11
C ALA A 164 9.55 3.35 7.73
N PHE A 165 8.37 2.95 7.26
CA PHE A 165 8.23 2.35 5.93
C PHE A 165 8.51 3.37 4.81
N ALA A 166 8.16 4.64 4.97
CA ALA A 166 8.54 5.69 4.01
C ALA A 166 10.06 5.77 3.80
N LYS A 167 10.86 5.61 4.87
CA LYS A 167 12.32 5.54 4.77
C LYS A 167 12.80 4.28 4.04
N VAL A 168 12.14 3.15 4.24
CA VAL A 168 12.45 1.88 3.55
C VAL A 168 12.08 1.96 2.08
N ALA A 169 10.92 2.51 1.75
CA ALA A 169 10.43 2.72 0.38
C ALA A 169 11.26 3.78 -0.38
N GLY A 170 11.82 4.77 0.34
CA GLY A 170 12.61 5.86 -0.22
C GLY A 170 11.77 7.06 -0.70
N PHE A 171 10.47 7.06 -0.39
CA PHE A 171 9.55 8.17 -0.70
C PHE A 171 8.36 8.18 0.26
N GLU A 172 7.69 9.33 0.32
CA GLU A 172 6.51 9.52 1.16
C GLU A 172 5.28 8.79 0.60
N PRO A 173 4.32 8.40 1.46
CA PRO A 173 3.09 7.77 1.02
C PRO A 173 2.25 8.72 0.15
N GLU A 174 1.64 8.19 -0.90
CA GLU A 174 0.72 8.94 -1.75
C GLU A 174 -0.57 9.30 -1.02
N PHE A 175 -0.96 8.47 -0.07
CA PHE A 175 -2.08 8.70 0.84
C PHE A 175 -1.88 7.96 2.17
N VAL A 176 -2.49 8.48 3.23
CA VAL A 176 -2.66 7.83 4.55
C VAL A 176 -4.12 8.01 4.95
N MET A 177 -4.78 6.93 5.40
CA MET A 177 -6.18 6.95 5.81
C MET A 177 -6.40 6.23 7.14
#